data_2b612d0718e8c28089afe037debe3dc4
#
_entry.id   2b612d0718e8c28089afe037debe3dc4
#
_cell.length_a   1.000
_cell.length_b   1.000
_cell.length_c   1.000
_cell.angle_alpha   90.00
_cell.angle_beta   90.00
_cell.angle_gamma   90.00
#
_symmetry.space_group_name_H-M   'P 1'
#
loop_
_entity.id
_entity.type
_entity.pdbx_description
1 polymer ?
#
loop_
_entity_poly.entity_id
_entity_poly.type
_entity_poly.pdbx_seq_one_letter_code
_entity_poly.pdbx_strand_id
1 'polypeptide(L)'
;MKQGINFMGNTPDIFKLRRIIIAHFAKVENGVVVQVIVAEQDVIDSGIFGLVWVQTSYNTHGGQHPEGRPLRKNYAGIGYTYDSQRDAFIPPQPFPSWVMSEETCLWSSPVPYPTDVGTAENPKRYSWDEATLAWVEVEMV
;
A
#
# COMPACT_ATOMS: atom_id res chain seq x y z
N MET A 1 53.61 15.50 -0.23
CA MET A 1 53.06 14.47 0.36
C MET A 1 51.61 14.38 0.08
N LYS A 2 51.07 13.38 0.24
CA LYS A 2 49.84 13.14 -0.20
C LYS A 2 48.89 13.17 0.82
N GLN A 3 49.24 13.51 1.91
CA GLN A 3 48.34 13.50 2.94
C GLN A 3 47.22 14.41 2.76
N GLY A 4 47.40 15.48 2.06
CA GLY A 4 46.32 16.41 1.81
C GLY A 4 45.16 15.74 1.11
N ILE A 5 45.51 14.90 0.16
CA ILE A 5 44.48 14.23 -0.58
C ILE A 5 43.72 13.23 0.25
N ASN A 6 44.48 12.46 1.06
CA ASN A 6 43.82 11.52 1.89
C ASN A 6 43.02 12.22 2.94
N PHE A 7 43.55 13.34 3.40
CA PHE A 7 42.86 14.10 4.38
C PHE A 7 41.55 14.60 3.83
N MET A 8 41.51 15.00 2.57
CA MET A 8 40.26 15.43 2.01
C MET A 8 39.30 14.28 1.86
N GLY A 9 39.77 13.11 1.58
CA GLY A 9 38.93 11.97 1.52
C GLY A 9 38.31 11.61 2.85
N ASN A 10 39.00 12.00 3.93
CA ASN A 10 38.50 11.71 5.25
C ASN A 10 37.78 12.89 5.89
N THR A 11 37.79 14.05 5.26
CA THR A 11 37.10 15.21 5.75
C THR A 11 35.62 15.01 5.67
N PRO A 12 34.85 15.31 6.71
CA PRO A 12 33.40 15.28 6.59
C PRO A 12 32.98 16.19 5.47
N ASP A 13 32.10 15.70 4.65
CA ASP A 13 31.68 16.46 3.49
C ASP A 13 30.59 17.44 3.88
N ILE A 14 30.99 18.64 4.31
CA ILE A 14 30.03 19.64 4.74
C ILE A 14 29.25 20.24 3.57
N PHE A 15 29.68 19.98 2.36
CA PHE A 15 28.99 20.46 1.17
C PHE A 15 28.09 19.41 0.55
N LYS A 16 28.19 18.18 1.04
CA LYS A 16 27.37 17.12 0.52
C LYS A 16 25.97 17.26 1.09
N LEU A 17 24.99 17.36 0.21
CA LEU A 17 23.61 17.41 0.64
C LEU A 17 23.23 16.06 1.24
N ARG A 18 22.81 16.08 2.47
CA ARG A 18 22.31 14.89 3.11
C ARG A 18 20.94 14.58 2.50
N ARG A 19 20.79 13.38 1.96
CA ARG A 19 19.52 12.96 1.43
C ARG A 19 18.72 12.31 2.56
N ILE A 20 17.60 12.91 2.87
CA ILE A 20 16.67 12.36 3.86
C ILE A 20 15.59 11.61 3.08
N ILE A 21 15.47 10.33 3.35
CA ILE A 21 14.47 9.51 2.70
C ILE A 21 13.32 9.34 3.68
N ILE A 22 12.17 9.92 3.33
CA ILE A 22 10.95 9.80 4.11
C ILE A 22 10.03 8.89 3.34
N ALA A 23 9.49 7.89 4.01
CA ALA A 23 8.62 6.90 3.38
C ALA A 23 7.53 6.46 4.35
N HIS A 24 6.61 5.67 3.84
CA HIS A 24 5.56 5.08 4.65
C HIS A 24 5.95 3.67 5.04
N PHE A 25 5.64 3.32 6.28
CA PHE A 25 5.98 2.00 6.82
C PHE A 25 4.79 1.40 7.55
N ALA A 26 4.56 0.12 7.30
CA ALA A 26 3.51 -0.64 7.96
C ALA A 26 4.11 -1.50 9.06
N LYS A 27 3.53 -1.44 10.24
CA LYS A 27 3.88 -2.37 11.32
C LYS A 27 3.04 -3.62 11.13
N VAL A 28 3.71 -4.75 11.00
CA VAL A 28 3.06 -6.04 10.74
C VAL A 28 3.23 -6.94 11.96
N GLU A 29 2.12 -7.39 12.52
CA GLU A 29 2.11 -8.33 13.63
C GLU A 29 1.24 -9.52 13.26
N ASN A 30 1.79 -10.72 13.35
CA ASN A 30 1.10 -11.96 12.96
C ASN A 30 0.53 -11.88 11.53
N GLY A 31 1.27 -11.26 10.63
CA GLY A 31 0.86 -11.12 9.23
C GLY A 31 -0.15 -10.02 8.96
N VAL A 32 -0.58 -9.28 9.97
CA VAL A 32 -1.61 -8.24 9.83
C VAL A 32 -1.01 -6.86 10.10
N VAL A 33 -1.38 -5.89 9.29
CA VAL A 33 -0.96 -4.50 9.47
C VAL A 33 -1.75 -3.90 10.64
N VAL A 34 -1.01 -3.45 11.65
CA VAL A 34 -1.62 -2.85 12.85
C VAL A 34 -1.40 -1.35 12.92
N GLN A 35 -0.47 -0.81 12.16
CA GLN A 35 -0.17 0.62 12.17
C GLN A 35 0.54 0.99 10.86
N VAL A 36 0.32 2.20 10.37
CA VAL A 36 1.06 2.77 9.23
C VAL A 36 1.55 4.14 9.64
N ILE A 37 2.82 4.39 9.43
CA ILE A 37 3.44 5.67 9.79
C ILE A 37 4.27 6.23 8.63
N VAL A 38 4.56 7.52 8.72
CA VAL A 38 5.53 8.19 7.87
C VAL A 38 6.76 8.45 8.72
N ALA A 39 7.91 8.02 8.25
CA ALA A 39 9.15 8.17 9.01
C ALA A 39 10.35 8.25 8.08
N GLU A 40 11.47 8.73 8.62
CA GLU A 40 12.75 8.65 7.92
C GLU A 40 13.22 7.20 7.91
N GLN A 41 13.76 6.78 6.79
CA GLN A 41 14.29 5.43 6.63
C GLN A 41 15.31 5.08 7.72
N ASP A 42 16.19 6.02 8.02
CA ASP A 42 17.23 5.80 9.04
C ASP A 42 16.65 5.53 10.42
N VAL A 43 15.53 6.15 10.74
CA VAL A 43 14.87 5.95 12.04
C VAL A 43 14.30 4.53 12.11
N ILE A 44 13.70 4.05 11.02
CA ILE A 44 13.20 2.69 10.96
C ILE A 44 14.35 1.68 11.04
N ASP A 45 15.43 1.95 10.28
CA ASP A 45 16.59 1.07 10.23
C ASP A 45 17.31 0.98 11.57
N SER A 46 17.23 2.03 12.39
CA SER A 46 17.83 2.03 13.72
C SER A 46 17.18 1.03 14.68
N GLY A 47 15.98 0.58 14.38
CA GLY A 47 15.24 -0.36 15.23
C GLY A 47 14.59 0.26 16.45
N ILE A 48 14.61 1.60 16.58
CA ILE A 48 14.07 2.28 17.77
C ILE A 48 12.57 2.00 17.96
N PHE A 49 11.85 1.75 16.86
CA PHE A 49 10.43 1.42 16.91
C PHE A 49 10.17 -0.09 16.74
N GLY A 50 11.22 -0.92 16.85
CA GLY A 50 11.14 -2.35 16.62
C GLY A 50 11.52 -2.73 15.19
N LEU A 51 11.48 -4.02 14.89
CA LEU A 51 11.99 -4.54 13.61
C LEU A 51 10.89 -5.07 12.68
N VAL A 52 9.63 -4.86 13.03
CA VAL A 52 8.50 -5.46 12.30
C VAL A 52 7.88 -4.51 11.27
N TRP A 53 8.66 -3.58 10.76
CA TRP A 53 8.19 -2.58 9.81
C TRP A 53 8.49 -2.98 8.38
N VAL A 54 7.49 -2.86 7.53
CA VAL A 54 7.59 -3.15 6.09
C VAL A 54 7.23 -1.88 5.33
N GLN A 55 8.11 -1.46 4.44
CA GLN A 55 7.85 -0.25 3.66
C GLN A 55 6.67 -0.44 2.73
N THR A 56 5.84 0.58 2.64
CA THR A 56 4.70 0.64 1.74
C THR A 56 4.76 1.93 0.93
N SER A 57 3.98 2.04 -0.10
CA SER A 57 3.98 3.21 -0.98
C SER A 57 2.58 3.80 -1.07
N TYR A 58 2.46 5.06 -0.67
CA TYR A 58 1.19 5.77 -0.64
C TYR A 58 0.46 5.79 -1.98
N ASN A 59 1.20 5.84 -3.08
CA ASN A 59 0.64 5.95 -4.42
C ASN A 59 0.56 4.61 -5.17
N THR A 60 0.86 3.50 -4.50
CA THR A 60 0.77 2.19 -5.13
C THR A 60 -0.62 1.60 -4.93
N HIS A 61 -1.26 1.20 -6.02
CA HIS A 61 -2.59 0.62 -5.97
C HIS A 61 -2.78 -0.34 -7.13
N GLY A 62 -3.22 -1.56 -6.83
CA GLY A 62 -3.44 -2.57 -7.87
C GLY A 62 -2.20 -2.90 -8.67
N GLY A 63 -1.02 -2.83 -8.04
CA GLY A 63 0.25 -3.10 -8.71
C GLY A 63 0.75 -1.97 -9.58
N GLN A 64 0.14 -0.78 -9.49
CA GLN A 64 0.52 0.37 -10.32
C GLN A 64 0.90 1.58 -9.47
N HIS A 65 1.69 2.45 -10.04
CA HIS A 65 2.15 3.68 -9.42
C HIS A 65 2.22 4.77 -10.50
N PRO A 66 1.79 6.02 -10.20
CA PRO A 66 1.78 7.10 -11.20
C PRO A 66 3.13 7.37 -11.86
N GLU A 67 4.23 7.13 -11.13
CA GLU A 67 5.57 7.34 -11.63
C GLU A 67 6.29 6.03 -11.98
N GLY A 68 5.55 4.94 -12.09
CA GLY A 68 6.12 3.64 -12.49
C GLY A 68 6.97 2.96 -11.42
N ARG A 69 6.77 3.27 -10.15
CA ARG A 69 7.52 2.68 -9.04
C ARG A 69 6.60 1.99 -8.04
N PRO A 70 5.82 1.00 -8.48
CA PRO A 70 4.92 0.30 -7.57
C PRO A 70 5.71 -0.47 -6.50
N LEU A 71 5.17 -0.51 -5.29
CA LEU A 71 5.76 -1.25 -4.20
C LEU A 71 4.68 -2.07 -3.52
N ARG A 72 4.91 -3.40 -3.49
CA ARG A 72 4.07 -4.35 -2.76
C ARG A 72 2.58 -4.28 -3.08
N LYS A 73 2.28 -4.04 -4.35
CA LYS A 73 0.94 -4.11 -4.96
C LYS A 73 -0.03 -3.04 -4.48
N ASN A 74 -0.16 -2.83 -3.19
CA ASN A 74 -1.13 -1.89 -2.64
C ASN A 74 -0.56 -1.13 -1.46
N TYR A 75 -0.97 0.10 -1.29
CA TYR A 75 -0.67 0.86 -0.08
C TYR A 75 -1.28 0.14 1.13
N ALA A 76 -0.48 -0.02 2.18
CA ALA A 76 -0.93 -0.74 3.36
C ALA A 76 -2.01 0.03 4.10
N GLY A 77 -3.01 -0.68 4.56
CA GLY A 77 -4.03 -0.16 5.47
C GLY A 77 -4.09 -1.03 6.72
N ILE A 78 -4.55 -0.45 7.82
CA ILE A 78 -4.75 -1.20 9.05
C ILE A 78 -5.76 -2.32 8.78
N GLY A 79 -5.43 -3.53 9.21
CA GLY A 79 -6.26 -4.71 8.96
C GLY A 79 -5.90 -5.46 7.68
N TYR A 80 -5.03 -4.89 6.82
CA TYR A 80 -4.56 -5.63 5.65
C TYR A 80 -3.63 -6.75 6.08
N THR A 81 -3.54 -7.77 5.25
CA THR A 81 -2.55 -8.84 5.41
C THR A 81 -1.31 -8.47 4.62
N TYR A 82 -0.13 -8.68 5.20
CA TYR A 82 1.10 -8.66 4.43
C TYR A 82 1.46 -10.10 4.08
N ASP A 83 1.47 -10.40 2.78
CA ASP A 83 1.84 -11.71 2.25
C ASP A 83 3.29 -11.63 1.79
N SER A 84 4.19 -12.28 2.54
CA SER A 84 5.62 -12.21 2.25
C SER A 84 6.01 -13.00 1.01
N GLN A 85 5.24 -14.01 0.62
CA GLN A 85 5.53 -14.78 -0.59
C GLN A 85 5.17 -14.00 -1.84
N ARG A 86 4.05 -13.30 -1.83
CA ARG A 86 3.67 -12.42 -2.93
C ARG A 86 4.36 -11.07 -2.84
N ASP A 87 4.94 -10.76 -1.68
CA ASP A 87 5.47 -9.45 -1.34
C ASP A 87 4.42 -8.37 -1.61
N ALA A 88 3.28 -8.50 -0.97
CA ALA A 88 2.12 -7.67 -1.23
C ALA A 88 1.28 -7.42 0.00
N PHE A 89 0.69 -6.23 0.06
CA PHE A 89 -0.36 -5.92 1.02
C PHE A 89 -1.71 -6.24 0.40
N ILE A 90 -2.51 -7.02 1.10
CA ILE A 90 -3.81 -7.51 0.61
C ILE A 90 -4.91 -6.98 1.51
N PRO A 91 -5.89 -6.25 0.96
CA PRO A 91 -7.04 -5.79 1.75
C PRO A 91 -7.84 -6.97 2.30
N PRO A 92 -8.62 -6.77 3.37
CA PRO A 92 -9.51 -7.81 3.84
C PRO A 92 -10.49 -8.23 2.76
N GLN A 93 -10.80 -9.53 2.70
CA GLN A 93 -11.80 -10.03 1.75
C GLN A 93 -13.17 -9.47 2.12
N PRO A 94 -13.84 -8.76 1.20
CA PRO A 94 -15.13 -8.14 1.53
C PRO A 94 -16.25 -9.14 1.75
N PHE A 95 -16.27 -10.21 0.94
CA PHE A 95 -17.31 -11.24 0.99
C PHE A 95 -16.71 -12.59 0.60
N PRO A 96 -17.23 -13.69 1.13
CA PRO A 96 -16.68 -15.03 0.82
C PRO A 96 -16.64 -15.39 -0.66
N SER A 97 -17.56 -14.87 -1.48
CA SER A 97 -17.61 -15.17 -2.90
C SER A 97 -16.61 -14.39 -3.75
N TRP A 98 -16.02 -13.33 -3.20
CA TRP A 98 -15.12 -12.49 -3.97
C TRP A 98 -13.77 -13.17 -4.15
N VAL A 99 -13.17 -12.95 -5.30
CA VAL A 99 -11.93 -13.61 -5.71
C VAL A 99 -10.82 -12.59 -5.83
N MET A 100 -9.63 -12.95 -5.34
CA MET A 100 -8.47 -12.08 -5.42
C MET A 100 -7.75 -12.25 -6.75
N SER A 101 -7.39 -11.13 -7.37
CA SER A 101 -6.52 -11.12 -8.53
C SER A 101 -5.07 -11.26 -8.06
N GLU A 102 -4.35 -12.25 -8.60
CA GLU A 102 -2.93 -12.43 -8.29
C GLU A 102 -2.09 -11.27 -8.78
N GLU A 103 -2.52 -10.62 -9.85
CA GLU A 103 -1.80 -9.49 -10.42
C GLU A 103 -1.88 -8.25 -9.54
N THR A 104 -3.07 -7.96 -9.00
CA THR A 104 -3.31 -6.71 -8.25
C THR A 104 -3.39 -6.92 -6.75
N CYS A 105 -3.62 -8.13 -6.30
CA CYS A 105 -3.94 -8.48 -4.91
C CYS A 105 -5.15 -7.71 -4.38
N LEU A 106 -6.09 -7.43 -5.26
CA LEU A 106 -7.38 -6.83 -4.93
C LEU A 106 -8.51 -7.82 -5.18
N TRP A 107 -9.60 -7.63 -4.48
CA TRP A 107 -10.75 -8.53 -4.54
C TRP A 107 -11.77 -8.05 -5.55
N SER A 108 -12.37 -8.99 -6.27
CA SER A 108 -13.42 -8.70 -7.24
C SER A 108 -14.60 -9.60 -7.00
N SER A 109 -15.79 -9.04 -7.16
CA SER A 109 -17.03 -9.84 -7.12
C SER A 109 -17.07 -10.81 -8.28
N PRO A 110 -17.75 -11.95 -8.13
CA PRO A 110 -17.93 -12.90 -9.24
C PRO A 110 -18.79 -12.34 -10.37
N VAL A 111 -19.60 -11.31 -10.09
CA VAL A 111 -20.44 -10.64 -11.09
C VAL A 111 -19.95 -9.19 -11.21
N PRO A 112 -19.67 -8.69 -12.41
CA PRO A 112 -19.18 -7.32 -12.58
C PRO A 112 -20.19 -6.29 -12.05
N TYR A 113 -19.69 -5.17 -11.55
CA TYR A 113 -20.55 -4.06 -11.14
C TYR A 113 -21.39 -3.60 -12.33
N PRO A 114 -22.69 -3.33 -12.13
CA PRO A 114 -23.55 -2.90 -13.23
C PRO A 114 -23.04 -1.65 -13.94
N THR A 115 -23.21 -1.63 -15.26
CA THR A 115 -22.77 -0.51 -16.07
C THR A 115 -23.77 0.64 -16.07
N ASP A 116 -25.02 0.38 -15.71
CA ASP A 116 -26.04 1.43 -15.64
C ASP A 116 -25.89 2.18 -14.32
N VAL A 117 -25.13 3.26 -14.36
CA VAL A 117 -24.88 4.09 -13.17
C VAL A 117 -25.84 5.30 -13.11
N GLY A 118 -26.84 5.35 -13.98
CA GLY A 118 -27.78 6.45 -14.02
C GLY A 118 -27.20 7.70 -14.62
N THR A 119 -27.72 8.83 -14.17
CA THR A 119 -27.28 10.14 -14.63
C THR A 119 -26.82 10.98 -13.43
N ALA A 120 -26.25 12.16 -13.70
CA ALA A 120 -25.82 13.06 -12.64
C ALA A 120 -27.00 13.50 -11.76
N GLU A 121 -28.20 13.66 -12.35
CA GLU A 121 -29.41 14.02 -11.61
C GLU A 121 -30.04 12.83 -10.91
N ASN A 122 -29.90 11.64 -11.47
CA ASN A 122 -30.47 10.41 -10.92
C ASN A 122 -29.44 9.31 -10.93
N PRO A 123 -28.45 9.38 -10.05
CA PRO A 123 -27.40 8.37 -9.99
C PRO A 123 -27.94 7.05 -9.47
N LYS A 124 -27.44 5.96 -10.03
CA LYS A 124 -27.76 4.62 -9.56
C LYS A 124 -26.54 4.04 -8.85
N ARG A 125 -26.77 3.42 -7.72
CA ARG A 125 -25.76 2.73 -6.94
C ARG A 125 -26.23 1.36 -6.57
N TYR A 126 -25.27 0.45 -6.37
CA TYR A 126 -25.59 -0.95 -6.11
C TYR A 126 -24.79 -1.41 -4.91
N SER A 127 -25.37 -2.34 -4.17
CA SER A 127 -24.73 -3.01 -3.08
C SER A 127 -24.66 -4.50 -3.40
N TRP A 128 -23.58 -5.14 -2.99
CA TRP A 128 -23.45 -6.57 -3.20
C TRP A 128 -24.31 -7.33 -2.19
N ASP A 129 -25.10 -8.27 -2.70
CA ASP A 129 -25.88 -9.17 -1.87
C ASP A 129 -25.25 -10.55 -1.94
N GLU A 130 -24.55 -10.94 -0.90
CA GLU A 130 -23.86 -12.23 -0.85
C GLU A 130 -24.83 -13.40 -0.89
N ALA A 131 -26.02 -13.24 -0.31
CA ALA A 131 -26.98 -14.33 -0.27
C ALA A 131 -27.48 -14.71 -1.67
N THR A 132 -27.67 -13.73 -2.56
CA THR A 132 -28.15 -13.97 -3.91
C THR A 132 -27.04 -13.90 -4.95
N LEU A 133 -25.80 -13.56 -4.53
CA LEU A 133 -24.64 -13.39 -5.41
C LEU A 133 -24.95 -12.41 -6.54
N ALA A 134 -25.53 -11.28 -6.18
CA ALA A 134 -25.96 -10.28 -7.14
C ALA A 134 -25.77 -8.86 -6.63
N TRP A 135 -25.66 -7.91 -7.55
CA TRP A 135 -25.70 -6.50 -7.24
C TRP A 135 -27.15 -6.05 -7.13
N VAL A 136 -27.50 -5.39 -6.05
CA VAL A 136 -28.85 -4.90 -5.79
C VAL A 136 -28.82 -3.38 -5.77
N GLU A 137 -29.75 -2.77 -6.53
CA GLU A 137 -29.83 -1.32 -6.56
C GLU A 137 -30.21 -0.77 -5.19
N VAL A 138 -29.46 0.24 -4.75
CA VAL A 138 -29.72 0.91 -3.48
C VAL A 138 -30.57 2.14 -3.72
N GLU A 139 -31.67 2.25 -2.98
CA GLU A 139 -32.52 3.42 -3.11
C GLU A 139 -31.85 4.59 -2.43
N MET A 140 -31.71 5.68 -3.18
CA MET A 140 -31.10 6.90 -2.68
C MET A 140 -32.20 7.85 -2.22
N VAL A 141 -32.25 8.10 -0.94
CA VAL A 141 -33.30 8.93 -0.33
C VAL A 141 -32.75 10.33 0.00
#